data_c45951ee7c29bcf2bdfddb0d2487d178
#
_entry.id   c45951ee7c29bcf2bdfddb0d2487d178
#
_cell.length_a   1.000
_cell.length_b   1.000
_cell.length_c   1.000
_cell.angle_alpha   90.00
_cell.angle_beta   90.00
_cell.angle_gamma   90.00
#
_symmetry.space_group_name_H-M   'P 1'
#
loop_
_entity.id
_entity.type
_entity.pdbx_description
1 polymer ?
#
loop_
_entity_poly.entity_id
_entity_poly.type
_entity_poly.pdbx_seq_one_letter_code
_entity_poly.pdbx_strand_id
1 'polypeptide(L)'
;MSLKLKTIKSTKWSALSSLTIIVLGFLQMVILSRILEPFEFGVLSIMTVVFLFTDMLADCGLSNAIIQKKNITLDELSALYWVNIFLGVFLFVVTIILSYEISSWMRLDRLSFLIQLTALVFIIMPHGQQYRALMQKELEFDILSKIESFSYLTGFCLTVIIGIITKNASCAVFGYLLTVSMRTVI
;
A
#
# COMPACT_ATOMS: atom_id res chain seq x y z
N MET A 1 0.90 -1.22 33.05
CA MET A 1 2.18 -1.51 32.35
C MET A 1 2.89 -0.18 32.11
N SER A 2 4.15 0.01 32.51
CA SER A 2 4.81 1.34 32.38
C SER A 2 4.93 1.70 30.91
N LEU A 3 4.71 2.99 30.58
CA LEU A 3 4.84 3.53 29.20
C LEU A 3 6.15 3.11 28.54
N LYS A 4 7.26 3.08 29.29
CA LYS A 4 8.57 2.62 28.82
C LYS A 4 8.58 1.18 28.27
N LEU A 5 7.89 0.24 28.96
CA LEU A 5 7.81 -1.15 28.53
C LEU A 5 6.93 -1.31 27.27
N LYS A 6 5.86 -0.54 27.18
CA LYS A 6 5.00 -0.52 25.97
C LYS A 6 5.77 -0.01 24.77
N THR A 7 6.51 1.09 24.92
CA THR A 7 7.33 1.69 23.84
C THR A 7 8.45 0.74 23.37
N ILE A 8 9.19 0.10 24.29
CA ILE A 8 10.28 -0.82 23.91
C ILE A 8 9.73 -2.04 23.14
N LYS A 9 8.59 -2.60 23.60
CA LYS A 9 7.94 -3.71 22.91
C LYS A 9 7.48 -3.30 21.51
N SER A 10 6.81 -2.16 21.40
CA SER A 10 6.33 -1.61 20.14
C SER A 10 7.46 -1.38 19.13
N THR A 11 8.57 -0.78 19.56
CA THR A 11 9.74 -0.55 18.69
C THR A 11 10.33 -1.85 18.16
N LYS A 12 10.43 -2.90 19.00
CA LYS A 12 10.95 -4.21 18.56
C LYS A 12 10.06 -4.84 17.49
N TRP A 13 8.74 -4.81 17.67
CA TRP A 13 7.78 -5.36 16.71
C TRP A 13 7.80 -4.58 15.39
N SER A 14 7.86 -3.24 15.46
CA SER A 14 7.97 -2.39 14.28
C SER A 14 9.26 -2.64 13.50
N ALA A 15 10.40 -2.76 14.19
CA ALA A 15 11.68 -3.07 13.55
C ALA A 15 11.66 -4.46 12.89
N LEU A 16 11.09 -5.48 13.57
CA LEU A 16 10.97 -6.83 13.02
C LEU A 16 10.07 -6.86 11.78
N SER A 17 8.93 -6.17 11.82
CA SER A 17 8.03 -6.04 10.67
C SER A 17 8.72 -5.38 9.49
N SER A 18 9.37 -4.22 9.71
CA SER A 18 10.10 -3.52 8.67
C SER A 18 11.17 -4.40 8.02
N LEU A 19 11.92 -5.14 8.84
CA LEU A 19 12.94 -6.05 8.36
C LEU A 19 12.34 -7.20 7.53
N THR A 20 11.21 -7.76 7.97
CA THR A 20 10.47 -8.79 7.23
C THR A 20 10.01 -8.27 5.88
N ILE A 21 9.43 -7.07 5.83
CA ILE A 21 8.96 -6.45 4.58
C ILE A 21 10.12 -6.20 3.62
N ILE A 22 11.26 -5.69 4.12
CA ILE A 22 12.45 -5.45 3.29
C ILE A 22 12.98 -6.76 2.71
N VAL A 23 13.10 -7.81 3.54
CA VAL A 23 13.58 -9.12 3.09
C VAL A 23 12.64 -9.73 2.05
N LEU A 24 11.33 -9.71 2.30
CA LEU A 24 10.34 -10.22 1.34
C LEU A 24 10.35 -9.41 0.03
N GLY A 25 10.48 -8.08 0.11
CA GLY A 25 10.59 -7.22 -1.08
C GLY A 25 11.83 -7.53 -1.90
N PHE A 26 12.98 -7.73 -1.24
CA PHE A 26 14.20 -8.14 -1.91
C PHE A 26 14.07 -9.53 -2.56
N LEU A 27 13.52 -10.50 -1.84
CA LEU A 27 13.26 -11.83 -2.39
C LEU A 27 12.30 -11.79 -3.58
N GLN A 28 11.25 -10.99 -3.49
CA GLN A 28 10.30 -10.77 -4.59
C GLN A 28 11.02 -10.26 -5.84
N MET A 29 11.88 -9.26 -5.68
CA MET A 29 12.64 -8.70 -6.79
C MET A 29 13.59 -9.73 -7.42
N VAL A 30 14.31 -10.51 -6.60
CA VAL A 30 15.20 -11.58 -7.07
C VAL A 30 14.44 -12.69 -7.80
N ILE A 31 13.27 -13.10 -7.28
CA ILE A 31 12.46 -14.14 -7.91
C ILE A 31 11.91 -13.63 -9.24
N LEU A 32 11.31 -12.43 -9.26
CA LEU A 32 10.72 -11.87 -10.47
C LEU A 32 11.75 -11.57 -11.56
N SER A 33 12.98 -11.18 -11.20
CA SER A 33 14.06 -10.96 -12.17
C SER A 33 14.50 -12.24 -12.90
N ARG A 34 14.20 -13.41 -12.33
CA ARG A 34 14.47 -14.70 -12.96
C ARG A 34 13.31 -15.27 -13.78
N ILE A 35 12.09 -14.81 -13.48
CA ILE A 35 10.85 -15.34 -14.07
C ILE A 35 10.40 -14.46 -15.23
N LEU A 36 10.53 -13.14 -15.08
CA LEU A 36 10.07 -12.16 -16.06
C LEU A 36 11.13 -11.94 -17.15
N GLU A 37 10.64 -11.73 -18.37
CA GLU A 37 11.49 -11.26 -19.46
C GLU A 37 11.99 -9.83 -19.19
N PRO A 38 13.13 -9.40 -19.75
CA PRO A 38 13.70 -8.07 -19.51
C PRO A 38 12.71 -6.93 -19.75
N PHE A 39 11.85 -7.04 -20.76
CA PHE A 39 10.81 -6.06 -21.06
C PHE A 39 9.77 -5.96 -19.94
N GLU A 40 9.24 -7.08 -19.49
CA GLU A 40 8.25 -7.15 -18.39
C GLU A 40 8.85 -6.67 -17.06
N PHE A 41 10.14 -6.94 -16.84
CA PHE A 41 10.86 -6.41 -15.68
C PHE A 41 11.01 -4.88 -15.75
N GLY A 42 11.18 -4.31 -16.95
CA GLY A 42 11.13 -2.88 -17.18
C GLY A 42 9.76 -2.28 -16.83
N VAL A 43 8.66 -2.91 -17.26
CA VAL A 43 7.30 -2.51 -16.90
C VAL A 43 7.08 -2.60 -15.39
N LEU A 44 7.56 -3.67 -14.74
CA LEU A 44 7.52 -3.83 -13.28
C LEU A 44 8.23 -2.66 -12.56
N SER A 45 9.37 -2.22 -13.06
CA SER A 45 10.11 -1.09 -12.48
C SER A 45 9.31 0.22 -12.55
N ILE A 46 8.62 0.47 -13.67
CA ILE A 46 7.71 1.61 -13.82
C ILE A 46 6.56 1.48 -12.82
N MET A 47 5.93 0.30 -12.70
CA MET A 47 4.83 0.07 -11.77
C MET A 47 5.26 0.24 -10.31
N THR A 48 6.50 -0.09 -9.95
CA THR A 48 7.03 0.17 -8.61
C THR A 48 7.02 1.67 -8.27
N VAL A 49 7.38 2.52 -9.24
CA VAL A 49 7.29 3.97 -9.08
C VAL A 49 5.84 4.42 -8.92
N VAL A 50 4.92 3.86 -9.71
CA VAL A 50 3.47 4.13 -9.59
C VAL A 50 2.96 3.74 -8.20
N PHE A 51 3.36 2.59 -7.66
CA PHE A 51 2.96 2.16 -6.30
C PHE A 51 3.44 3.14 -5.24
N LEU A 52 4.71 3.60 -5.30
CA LEU A 52 5.25 4.58 -4.37
C LEU A 52 4.47 5.90 -4.39
N PHE A 53 4.15 6.40 -5.59
CA PHE A 53 3.33 7.61 -5.73
C PHE A 53 1.92 7.39 -5.21
N THR A 54 1.33 6.23 -5.47
CA THR A 54 -0.01 5.87 -5.00
C THR A 54 -0.06 5.85 -3.46
N ASP A 55 0.91 5.20 -2.80
CA ASP A 55 0.99 5.17 -1.34
C ASP A 55 1.20 6.56 -0.74
N MET A 56 2.06 7.38 -1.36
CA MET A 56 2.32 8.75 -0.91
C MET A 56 1.08 9.64 -1.02
N LEU A 57 0.35 9.57 -2.14
CA LEU A 57 -0.85 10.36 -2.37
C LEU A 57 -2.04 9.88 -1.52
N ALA A 58 -2.15 8.58 -1.29
CA ALA A 58 -3.27 8.03 -0.53
C ALA A 58 -3.25 8.46 0.96
N ASP A 59 -2.08 8.70 1.55
CA ASP A 59 -2.00 9.14 2.96
C ASP A 59 -2.36 10.63 3.15
N CYS A 60 -2.03 11.51 2.20
CA CYS A 60 -2.31 12.97 2.19
C CYS A 60 -2.20 13.68 3.56
N GLY A 61 -1.49 13.09 4.53
CA GLY A 61 -1.27 13.68 5.86
C GLY A 61 -2.46 13.60 6.83
N LEU A 62 -3.58 12.98 6.46
CA LEU A 62 -4.76 12.82 7.33
C LEU A 62 -4.44 11.96 8.56
N SER A 63 -3.62 10.92 8.40
CA SER A 63 -3.11 10.11 9.51
C SER A 63 -2.37 10.96 10.54
N ASN A 64 -1.54 11.90 10.10
CA ASN A 64 -0.80 12.81 10.96
C ASN A 64 -1.73 13.76 11.74
N ALA A 65 -2.82 14.22 11.14
CA ALA A 65 -3.81 15.08 11.81
C ALA A 65 -4.49 14.32 12.97
N ILE A 66 -4.83 13.06 12.79
CA ILE A 66 -5.42 12.20 13.84
C ILE A 66 -4.42 11.97 14.98
N ILE A 67 -3.16 11.68 14.67
CA ILE A 67 -2.12 11.39 15.64
C ILE A 67 -1.77 12.62 16.49
N GLN A 68 -1.67 13.81 15.89
CA GLN A 68 -1.27 15.03 16.57
C GLN A 68 -2.36 15.59 17.49
N LYS A 69 -3.64 15.35 17.19
CA LYS A 69 -4.74 15.90 17.99
C LYS A 69 -4.93 15.09 19.26
N LYS A 70 -4.76 15.71 20.44
CA LYS A 70 -4.86 15.02 21.75
C LYS A 70 -6.25 14.43 21.99
N ASN A 71 -7.31 15.21 21.80
CA ASN A 71 -8.69 14.81 21.98
C ASN A 71 -9.42 14.96 20.66
N ILE A 72 -9.74 13.86 20.02
CA ILE A 72 -10.53 13.83 18.78
C ILE A 72 -11.93 13.34 19.12
N THR A 73 -12.95 14.06 18.66
CA THR A 73 -14.35 13.68 18.86
C THR A 73 -14.80 12.71 17.77
N LEU A 74 -15.90 11.99 18.01
CA LEU A 74 -16.47 11.06 17.02
C LEU A 74 -16.93 11.82 15.74
N ASP A 75 -17.45 13.03 15.92
CA ASP A 75 -17.90 13.86 14.77
C ASP A 75 -16.71 14.28 13.90
N GLU A 76 -15.58 14.61 14.52
CA GLU A 76 -14.34 14.96 13.80
C GLU A 76 -13.75 13.74 13.07
N LEU A 77 -13.77 12.57 13.69
CA LEU A 77 -13.37 11.32 13.04
C LEU A 77 -14.26 11.02 11.84
N SER A 78 -15.58 11.17 12.00
CA SER A 78 -16.53 10.98 10.91
C SER A 78 -16.27 11.97 9.77
N ALA A 79 -16.04 13.24 10.07
CA ALA A 79 -15.71 14.25 9.07
C ALA A 79 -14.41 13.91 8.31
N LEU A 80 -13.35 13.53 9.02
CA LEU A 80 -12.08 13.12 8.40
C LEU A 80 -12.24 11.87 7.53
N TYR A 81 -13.08 10.91 7.93
CA TYR A 81 -13.38 9.74 7.14
C TYR A 81 -14.01 10.11 5.79
N TRP A 82 -15.05 10.96 5.79
CA TRP A 82 -15.68 11.39 4.56
C TRP A 82 -14.75 12.20 3.65
N VAL A 83 -13.94 13.10 4.25
CA VAL A 83 -12.90 13.84 3.51
C VAL A 83 -11.94 12.89 2.83
N ASN A 84 -11.51 11.84 3.52
CA ASN A 84 -10.59 10.84 2.99
C ASN A 84 -11.21 10.04 1.83
N ILE A 85 -12.49 9.66 1.94
CA ILE A 85 -13.22 8.99 0.87
C ILE A 85 -13.36 9.89 -0.37
N PHE A 86 -13.78 11.16 -0.19
CA PHE A 86 -13.89 12.09 -1.32
C PHE A 86 -12.55 12.32 -2.01
N LEU A 87 -11.47 12.46 -1.24
CA LEU A 87 -10.13 12.60 -1.76
C LEU A 87 -9.70 11.35 -2.52
N GLY A 88 -9.97 10.15 -1.97
CA GLY A 88 -9.69 8.88 -2.63
C GLY A 88 -10.41 8.74 -3.98
N VAL A 89 -11.71 9.07 -4.03
CA VAL A 89 -12.48 9.07 -5.28
C VAL A 89 -11.91 10.09 -6.28
N PHE A 90 -11.55 11.28 -5.82
CA PHE A 90 -10.92 12.30 -6.66
C PHE A 90 -9.60 11.79 -7.25
N LEU A 91 -8.71 11.23 -6.43
CA LEU A 91 -7.43 10.69 -6.88
C LEU A 91 -7.62 9.49 -7.82
N PHE A 92 -8.62 8.64 -7.57
CA PHE A 92 -8.98 7.55 -8.47
C PHE A 92 -9.32 8.08 -9.88
N VAL A 93 -10.21 9.05 -9.98
CA VAL A 93 -10.62 9.65 -11.27
C VAL A 93 -9.44 10.32 -11.98
N VAL A 94 -8.65 11.11 -11.24
CA VAL A 94 -7.46 11.78 -11.78
C VAL A 94 -6.46 10.75 -12.31
N THR A 95 -6.22 9.66 -11.57
CA THR A 95 -5.28 8.61 -11.98
C THR A 95 -5.77 7.89 -13.23
N ILE A 96 -7.08 7.63 -13.36
CA ILE A 96 -7.64 7.02 -14.57
C ILE A 96 -7.40 7.94 -15.79
N ILE A 97 -7.65 9.23 -15.66
CA ILE A 97 -7.43 10.19 -16.76
C ILE A 97 -5.94 10.23 -17.14
N LEU A 98 -5.07 10.40 -16.16
CA LEU A 98 -3.63 10.47 -16.38
C LEU A 98 -3.03 9.16 -16.92
N SER A 99 -3.65 8.02 -16.67
CA SER A 99 -3.16 6.71 -17.12
C SER A 99 -2.99 6.63 -18.63
N TYR A 100 -3.90 7.26 -19.38
CA TYR A 100 -3.85 7.31 -20.84
C TYR A 100 -2.68 8.17 -21.35
N GLU A 101 -2.48 9.34 -20.73
CA GLU A 101 -1.38 10.24 -21.08
C GLU A 101 -0.01 9.60 -20.79
N ILE A 102 0.14 9.01 -19.60
CA ILE A 102 1.38 8.33 -19.20
C ILE A 102 1.68 7.16 -20.14
N SER A 103 0.68 6.35 -20.48
CA SER A 103 0.80 5.21 -21.38
C SER A 103 1.22 5.65 -22.79
N SER A 104 0.58 6.69 -23.32
CA SER A 104 0.89 7.29 -24.62
C SER A 104 2.31 7.84 -24.66
N TRP A 105 2.72 8.59 -23.64
CA TRP A 105 4.06 9.16 -23.53
C TRP A 105 5.15 8.10 -23.45
N MET A 106 4.89 7.00 -22.73
CA MET A 106 5.81 5.87 -22.63
C MET A 106 5.71 4.89 -23.80
N ARG A 107 4.74 5.08 -24.71
CA ARG A 107 4.45 4.18 -25.85
C ARG A 107 4.23 2.73 -25.43
N LEU A 108 3.53 2.54 -24.31
CA LEU A 108 3.23 1.24 -23.70
C LEU A 108 1.72 1.14 -23.42
N ASP A 109 0.92 0.76 -24.42
CA ASP A 109 -0.56 0.73 -24.34
C ASP A 109 -1.10 -0.03 -23.12
N ARG A 110 -0.42 -1.11 -22.76
CA ARG A 110 -0.76 -1.94 -21.61
C ARG A 110 -0.58 -1.26 -20.26
N LEU A 111 0.30 -0.25 -20.18
CA LEU A 111 0.60 0.46 -18.94
C LEU A 111 -0.63 1.19 -18.40
N SER A 112 -1.48 1.72 -19.28
CA SER A 112 -2.75 2.37 -18.90
C SER A 112 -3.62 1.45 -18.06
N PHE A 113 -3.83 0.22 -18.51
CA PHE A 113 -4.63 -0.76 -17.77
C PHE A 113 -4.03 -1.10 -16.39
N LEU A 114 -2.71 -1.24 -16.29
CA LEU A 114 -2.04 -1.53 -15.02
C LEU A 114 -2.15 -0.36 -14.03
N ILE A 115 -2.02 0.87 -14.51
CA ILE A 115 -2.22 2.08 -13.69
C ILE A 115 -3.67 2.18 -13.22
N GLN A 116 -4.66 1.91 -14.09
CA GLN A 116 -6.07 1.93 -13.74
C GLN A 116 -6.42 0.89 -12.67
N LEU A 117 -5.88 -0.33 -12.79
CA LEU A 117 -6.02 -1.34 -11.73
C LEU A 117 -5.41 -0.85 -10.41
N THR A 118 -4.23 -0.25 -10.46
CA THR A 118 -3.57 0.29 -9.25
C THR A 118 -4.39 1.43 -8.63
N ALA A 119 -5.10 2.23 -9.43
CA ALA A 119 -5.95 3.31 -8.94
C ALA A 119 -7.05 2.83 -7.97
N LEU A 120 -7.48 1.55 -8.04
CA LEU A 120 -8.43 0.97 -7.08
C LEU A 120 -7.98 1.08 -5.63
N VAL A 121 -6.68 1.20 -5.39
CA VAL A 121 -6.10 1.43 -4.07
C VAL A 121 -6.66 2.70 -3.42
N PHE A 122 -6.89 3.77 -4.20
CA PHE A 122 -7.47 5.02 -3.70
C PHE A 122 -8.91 4.88 -3.17
N ILE A 123 -9.62 3.84 -3.62
CA ILE A 123 -10.96 3.52 -3.10
C ILE A 123 -10.86 2.62 -1.87
N ILE A 124 -9.91 1.66 -1.86
CA ILE A 124 -9.79 0.66 -0.79
C ILE A 124 -9.15 1.28 0.46
N MET A 125 -8.04 2.00 0.28
CA MET A 125 -7.17 2.46 1.38
C MET A 125 -7.85 3.38 2.40
N PRO A 126 -8.74 4.33 2.02
CA PRO A 126 -9.42 5.22 2.97
C PRO A 126 -10.20 4.49 4.06
N HIS A 127 -10.73 3.30 3.78
CA HIS A 127 -11.56 2.54 4.73
C HIS A 127 -10.77 2.01 5.95
N GLY A 128 -9.47 1.69 5.79
CA GLY A 128 -8.62 1.21 6.88
C GLY A 128 -7.70 2.25 7.49
N GLN A 129 -7.46 3.36 6.79
CA GLN A 129 -6.42 4.33 7.16
C GLN A 129 -6.67 5.01 8.51
N GLN A 130 -7.94 5.31 8.81
CA GLN A 130 -8.33 5.93 10.07
C GLN A 130 -8.04 5.01 11.27
N TYR A 131 -8.35 3.74 11.16
CA TYR A 131 -8.06 2.74 12.20
C TYR A 131 -6.56 2.59 12.43
N ARG A 132 -5.77 2.58 11.36
CA ARG A 132 -4.30 2.59 11.45
C ARG A 132 -3.78 3.80 12.22
N ALA A 133 -4.28 5.00 11.91
CA ALA A 133 -3.89 6.22 12.59
C ALA A 133 -4.24 6.20 14.09
N LEU A 134 -5.40 5.65 14.46
CA LEU A 134 -5.81 5.45 15.84
C LEU A 134 -4.90 4.44 16.57
N MET A 135 -4.59 3.29 15.96
CA MET A 135 -3.67 2.30 16.54
C MET A 135 -2.26 2.89 16.74
N GLN A 136 -1.78 3.71 15.79
CA GLN A 136 -0.50 4.41 15.93
C GLN A 136 -0.54 5.40 17.10
N LYS A 137 -1.63 6.16 17.25
CA LYS A 137 -1.85 7.09 18.36
C LYS A 137 -1.85 6.38 19.71
N GLU A 138 -2.44 5.19 19.80
CA GLU A 138 -2.52 4.37 21.02
C GLU A 138 -1.25 3.55 21.26
N LEU A 139 -0.22 3.69 20.41
CA LEU A 139 1.04 2.94 20.47
C LEU A 139 0.84 1.42 20.37
N GLU A 140 -0.15 0.96 19.61
CA GLU A 140 -0.44 -0.45 19.34
C GLU A 140 0.35 -0.98 18.12
N PHE A 141 1.64 -0.66 18.07
CA PHE A 141 2.50 -1.05 16.95
C PHE A 141 2.72 -2.57 16.85
N ASP A 142 2.48 -3.33 17.91
CA ASP A 142 2.57 -4.79 17.86
C ASP A 142 1.45 -5.41 17.02
N ILE A 143 0.23 -4.90 17.10
CA ILE A 143 -0.89 -5.31 16.26
C ILE A 143 -0.66 -4.84 14.82
N LEU A 144 -0.37 -3.56 14.65
CA LEU A 144 -0.12 -2.96 13.35
C LEU A 144 1.00 -3.68 12.58
N SER A 145 2.11 -4.01 13.26
CA SER A 145 3.23 -4.73 12.66
C SER A 145 2.86 -6.14 12.19
N LYS A 146 1.98 -6.83 12.90
CA LYS A 146 1.49 -8.16 12.50
C LYS A 146 0.60 -8.04 11.26
N ILE A 147 -0.33 -7.08 11.25
CA ILE A 147 -1.20 -6.81 10.09
C ILE A 147 -0.35 -6.49 8.86
N GLU A 148 0.64 -5.60 8.98
CA GLU A 148 1.52 -5.22 7.88
C GLU A 148 2.34 -6.41 7.35
N SER A 149 2.97 -7.17 8.24
CA SER A 149 3.78 -8.33 7.84
C SER A 149 2.95 -9.42 7.18
N PHE A 150 1.76 -9.70 7.72
CA PHE A 150 0.85 -10.70 7.16
C PHE A 150 0.30 -10.26 5.79
N SER A 151 -0.13 -9.01 5.68
CA SER A 151 -0.64 -8.45 4.42
C SER A 151 0.44 -8.47 3.33
N TYR A 152 1.67 -8.09 3.68
CA TYR A 152 2.78 -8.12 2.73
C TYR A 152 3.15 -9.54 2.31
N LEU A 153 3.13 -10.51 3.24
CA LEU A 153 3.39 -11.91 2.95
C LEU A 153 2.35 -12.50 1.98
N THR A 154 1.07 -12.21 2.19
CA THR A 154 0.00 -12.68 1.29
C THR A 154 0.12 -12.08 -0.10
N GLY A 155 0.41 -10.78 -0.20
CA GLY A 155 0.67 -10.11 -1.47
C GLY A 155 1.91 -10.65 -2.18
N PHE A 156 2.99 -10.89 -1.44
CA PHE A 156 4.20 -11.52 -1.97
C PHE A 156 3.91 -12.91 -2.56
N CYS A 157 3.21 -13.77 -1.82
CA CYS A 157 2.83 -15.10 -2.31
C CYS A 157 2.00 -15.01 -3.61
N LEU A 158 1.00 -14.14 -3.65
CA LEU A 158 0.17 -13.95 -4.82
C LEU A 158 0.99 -13.44 -6.03
N THR A 159 1.87 -12.45 -5.79
CA THR A 159 2.74 -11.91 -6.85
C THR A 159 3.61 -13.01 -7.45
N VAL A 160 4.23 -13.85 -6.61
CA VAL A 160 5.10 -14.93 -7.09
C VAL A 160 4.29 -15.99 -7.84
N ILE A 161 3.14 -16.42 -7.31
CA ILE A 161 2.27 -17.42 -7.96
C ILE A 161 1.81 -16.92 -9.33
N ILE A 162 1.26 -15.71 -9.40
CA ILE A 162 0.81 -15.14 -10.67
C ILE A 162 2.00 -14.91 -11.61
N GLY A 163 3.16 -14.46 -11.09
CA GLY A 163 4.37 -14.26 -11.88
C GLY A 163 4.87 -15.54 -12.56
N ILE A 164 4.84 -16.67 -11.85
CA ILE A 164 5.20 -17.99 -12.42
C ILE A 164 4.24 -18.41 -13.54
N ILE A 165 2.94 -18.17 -13.35
CA ILE A 165 1.90 -18.59 -14.28
C ILE A 165 1.87 -17.69 -15.53
N THR A 166 1.88 -16.37 -15.33
CA THR A 166 1.64 -15.40 -16.41
C THR A 166 2.90 -14.84 -17.05
N LYS A 167 4.03 -14.90 -16.32
CA LYS A 167 5.32 -14.31 -16.71
C LYS A 167 5.22 -12.84 -17.11
N ASN A 168 4.41 -12.06 -16.40
CA ASN A 168 3.95 -10.75 -16.79
C ASN A 168 3.96 -9.79 -15.60
N ALA A 169 4.31 -8.54 -15.82
CA ALA A 169 4.37 -7.48 -14.80
C ALA A 169 3.05 -7.24 -14.06
N SER A 170 1.90 -7.63 -14.61
CA SER A 170 0.60 -7.54 -13.93
C SER A 170 0.55 -8.32 -12.60
N CYS A 171 1.40 -9.33 -12.41
CA CYS A 171 1.49 -10.06 -11.14
C CYS A 171 1.74 -9.13 -9.93
N ALA A 172 2.57 -8.11 -10.11
CA ALA A 172 2.89 -7.14 -9.06
C ALA A 172 1.67 -6.28 -8.70
N VAL A 173 0.86 -5.88 -9.68
CA VAL A 173 -0.36 -5.09 -9.44
C VAL A 173 -1.37 -5.89 -8.61
N PHE A 174 -1.61 -7.16 -8.96
CA PHE A 174 -2.52 -8.03 -8.19
C PHE A 174 -1.99 -8.28 -6.77
N GLY A 175 -0.70 -8.52 -6.61
CA GLY A 175 -0.09 -8.69 -5.29
C GLY A 175 -0.17 -7.43 -4.44
N TYR A 176 0.05 -6.25 -5.04
CA TYR A 176 -0.07 -4.97 -4.38
C TYR A 176 -1.52 -4.69 -3.93
N LEU A 177 -2.51 -4.92 -4.82
CA LEU A 177 -3.93 -4.79 -4.49
C LEU A 177 -4.33 -5.71 -3.34
N LEU A 178 -3.86 -6.97 -3.34
CA LEU A 178 -4.13 -7.89 -2.24
C LEU A 178 -3.50 -7.40 -0.94
N THR A 179 -2.25 -6.94 -0.98
CA THR A 179 -1.56 -6.38 0.20
C THR A 179 -2.38 -5.24 0.82
N VAL A 180 -2.81 -4.28 0.00
CA VAL A 180 -3.60 -3.13 0.46
C VAL A 180 -4.97 -3.56 0.97
N SER A 181 -5.64 -4.48 0.29
CA SER A 181 -6.95 -5.00 0.71
C SER A 181 -6.87 -5.72 2.05
N MET A 182 -5.88 -6.60 2.23
CA MET A 182 -5.67 -7.31 3.49
C MET A 182 -5.34 -6.34 4.63
N ARG A 183 -4.48 -5.36 4.39
CA ARG A 183 -4.14 -4.32 5.36
C ARG A 183 -5.33 -3.45 5.78
N THR A 184 -6.36 -3.37 4.94
CA THR A 184 -7.57 -2.56 5.19
C THR A 184 -8.65 -3.36 5.91
N VAL A 185 -8.75 -4.67 5.65
CA VAL A 185 -9.83 -5.54 6.18
C VAL A 185 -9.49 -6.13 7.57
N ILE A 186 -8.20 -6.35 7.86
CA ILE A 186 -7.73 -6.91 9.13
C ILE A 186 -7.43 -5.80 10.13
#